data_c01c07e4c7f474f97b26cca5badc4fc2
#
_entry.id   c01c07e4c7f474f97b26cca5badc4fc2
#
_cell.length_a   1.000
_cell.length_b   1.000
_cell.length_c   1.000
_cell.angle_alpha   90.00
_cell.angle_beta   90.00
_cell.angle_gamma   90.00
#
_symmetry.space_group_name_H-M   'P 1'
#
loop_
_entity.id
_entity.type
_entity.pdbx_description
1 polymer ?
#
loop_
_entity_poly.entity_id
_entity_poly.type
_entity_poly.pdbx_seq_one_letter_code
_entity_poly.pdbx_strand_id
1 'polypeptide(L)'
;MTRLILDTCAVIELITSSDATELEFWNIIDDPNIMLFASFETARELVVHFNNKTLLSKHWQTARQMLTSSEQDYGIEILPLRRDTAFMYADLQLNEAQDHRDPSDHVIIAHAITEHLTLLSSDQKFAFYRSQGLNLIEY
;
A
#
# COMPACT_ATOMS: atom_id res chain seq x y z
N MET A 1 2.97 -8.14 17.65
CA MET A 1 2.80 -6.89 16.89
C MET A 1 2.53 -7.23 15.44
N THR A 2 1.44 -6.70 14.91
CA THR A 2 1.06 -6.95 13.52
C THR A 2 1.76 -5.97 12.59
N ARG A 3 2.35 -6.47 11.52
CA ARG A 3 3.08 -5.69 10.52
C ARG A 3 2.22 -5.60 9.26
N LEU A 4 1.71 -4.40 8.98
CA LEU A 4 0.85 -4.14 7.82
C LEU A 4 1.61 -3.39 6.74
N ILE A 5 1.53 -3.88 5.50
CA ILE A 5 1.89 -3.08 4.33
C ILE A 5 0.60 -2.56 3.69
N LEU A 6 0.53 -1.26 3.48
CA LEU A 6 -0.65 -0.61 2.91
C LEU A 6 -0.51 -0.55 1.39
N ASP A 7 -1.59 -0.83 0.66
CA ASP A 7 -1.58 -0.53 -0.77
C ASP A 7 -1.63 0.99 -1.00
N THR A 8 -1.47 1.41 -2.24
CA THR A 8 -1.40 2.84 -2.55
C THR A 8 -2.66 3.59 -2.15
N CYS A 9 -3.85 3.01 -2.37
CA CYS A 9 -5.11 3.64 -1.96
C CYS A 9 -5.20 3.79 -0.45
N ALA A 10 -4.78 2.79 0.31
CA ALA A 10 -4.79 2.86 1.77
C ALA A 10 -3.83 3.94 2.29
N VAL A 11 -2.65 4.08 1.70
CA VAL A 11 -1.73 5.16 2.06
C VAL A 11 -2.35 6.52 1.76
N ILE A 12 -2.95 6.69 0.59
CA ILE A 12 -3.61 7.95 0.21
C ILE A 12 -4.72 8.29 1.21
N GLU A 13 -5.56 7.33 1.58
CA GLU A 13 -6.61 7.55 2.57
C GLU A 13 -6.03 8.02 3.90
N LEU A 14 -4.94 7.41 4.35
CA LEU A 14 -4.30 7.76 5.62
C LEU A 14 -3.73 9.17 5.61
N ILE A 15 -2.95 9.52 4.60
CA ILE A 15 -2.22 10.80 4.57
C ILE A 15 -3.09 11.98 4.13
N THR A 16 -4.21 11.74 3.45
CA THR A 16 -5.15 12.79 3.05
C THR A 16 -6.32 12.95 4.02
N SER A 17 -6.57 11.97 4.85
CA SER A 17 -7.53 11.94 5.97
C SER A 17 -8.79 12.76 5.73
N SER A 18 -9.76 12.21 5.01
CA SER A 18 -11.05 12.87 4.83
C SER A 18 -12.09 12.32 5.81
N ASP A 19 -13.14 13.10 6.10
CA ASP A 19 -14.30 12.64 6.88
C ASP A 19 -15.05 11.49 6.21
N ALA A 20 -14.80 11.26 4.92
CA ALA A 20 -15.37 10.18 4.15
C ALA A 20 -14.65 8.84 4.36
N THR A 21 -13.49 8.84 5.03
CA THR A 21 -12.74 7.61 5.31
C THR A 21 -13.52 6.75 6.30
N GLU A 22 -13.71 5.47 5.96
CA GLU A 22 -14.55 4.56 6.73
C GLU A 22 -13.99 4.27 8.12
N LEU A 23 -14.90 4.11 9.09
CA LEU A 23 -14.55 3.78 10.47
C LEU A 23 -13.75 2.48 10.58
N GLU A 24 -14.07 1.50 9.74
CA GLU A 24 -13.35 0.21 9.72
C GLU A 24 -11.85 0.40 9.44
N PHE A 25 -11.51 1.27 8.49
CA PHE A 25 -10.12 1.62 8.20
C PHE A 25 -9.42 2.18 9.44
N TRP A 26 -10.05 3.16 10.10
CA TRP A 26 -9.47 3.77 11.31
C TRP A 26 -9.32 2.79 12.46
N ASN A 27 -10.29 1.90 12.64
CA ASN A 27 -10.22 0.88 13.68
C ASN A 27 -9.03 -0.06 13.48
N ILE A 28 -8.64 -0.32 12.24
CA ILE A 28 -7.46 -1.13 11.92
C ILE A 28 -6.19 -0.33 12.19
N ILE A 29 -6.12 0.90 11.65
CA ILE A 29 -4.90 1.74 11.67
C ILE A 29 -4.56 2.23 13.09
N ASP A 30 -5.56 2.54 13.90
CA ASP A 30 -5.36 3.13 15.23
C ASP A 30 -4.98 2.11 16.30
N ASP A 31 -4.88 0.83 15.96
CA ASP A 31 -4.42 -0.19 16.91
C ASP A 31 -2.94 0.06 17.28
N PRO A 32 -2.62 0.25 18.59
CA PRO A 32 -1.25 0.53 19.00
C PRO A 32 -0.27 -0.64 18.77
N ASN A 33 -0.78 -1.82 18.47
CA ASN A 33 0.04 -3.01 18.18
C ASN A 33 0.36 -3.17 16.70
N ILE A 34 0.09 -2.17 15.87
CA ILE A 34 0.33 -2.24 14.43
C ILE A 34 1.55 -1.40 14.05
N MET A 35 2.40 -1.98 13.19
CA MET A 35 3.46 -1.27 12.48
C MET A 35 3.03 -1.11 11.03
N LEU A 36 3.17 0.12 10.50
CA LEU A 36 2.75 0.47 9.15
C LEU A 36 3.94 0.54 8.19
N PHE A 37 3.78 -0.11 7.05
CA PHE A 37 4.77 -0.12 5.98
C PHE A 37 4.12 0.24 4.66
N ALA A 38 4.92 0.75 3.74
CA ALA A 38 4.54 0.93 2.34
C ALA A 38 5.68 0.41 1.46
N SER A 39 5.34 -0.12 0.30
CA SER A 39 6.32 -0.49 -0.71
C SER A 39 6.96 0.76 -1.32
N PHE A 40 8.23 0.65 -1.74
CA PHE A 40 8.83 1.65 -2.65
C PHE A 40 7.91 1.93 -3.85
N GLU A 41 7.24 0.89 -4.38
CA GLU A 41 6.31 1.07 -5.49
C GLU A 41 5.17 2.03 -5.16
N THR A 42 4.62 1.94 -3.96
CA THR A 42 3.62 2.91 -3.48
C THR A 42 4.21 4.33 -3.42
N ALA A 43 5.43 4.48 -2.89
CA ALA A 43 6.08 5.78 -2.86
C ALA A 43 6.25 6.37 -4.27
N ARG A 44 6.64 5.55 -5.24
CA ARG A 44 6.75 5.94 -6.64
C ARG A 44 5.40 6.43 -7.19
N GLU A 45 4.34 5.66 -6.96
CA GLU A 45 3.00 6.05 -7.40
C GLU A 45 2.55 7.37 -6.76
N LEU A 46 2.81 7.55 -5.47
CA LEU A 46 2.48 8.79 -4.76
C LEU A 46 3.18 10.00 -5.37
N VAL A 47 4.45 9.85 -5.75
CA VAL A 47 5.20 10.93 -6.42
C VAL A 47 4.55 11.26 -7.77
N VAL A 48 4.18 10.25 -8.54
CA VAL A 48 3.47 10.44 -9.82
C VAL A 48 2.15 11.19 -9.60
N HIS A 49 1.35 10.75 -8.63
CA HIS A 49 0.09 11.42 -8.31
C HIS A 49 0.29 12.87 -7.86
N PHE A 50 1.29 13.12 -7.03
CA PHE A 50 1.61 14.47 -6.58
C PHE A 50 1.97 15.38 -7.77
N ASN A 51 2.86 14.90 -8.65
CA ASN A 51 3.31 15.66 -9.81
C ASN A 51 2.18 15.92 -10.83
N ASN A 52 1.24 14.99 -10.93
CA ASN A 52 0.06 15.12 -11.80
C ASN A 52 -1.10 15.89 -11.14
N LYS A 53 -0.90 16.38 -9.91
CA LYS A 53 -1.90 17.12 -9.14
C LYS A 53 -3.19 16.34 -8.91
N THR A 54 -3.09 15.01 -8.80
CA THR A 54 -4.23 14.13 -8.56
C THR A 54 -4.45 13.83 -7.08
N LEU A 55 -3.51 14.20 -6.20
CA LEU A 55 -3.70 14.17 -4.75
C LEU A 55 -4.36 15.46 -4.28
N LEU A 56 -5.48 15.34 -3.55
CA LEU A 56 -6.31 16.46 -3.11
C LEU A 56 -5.83 17.10 -1.81
N SER A 57 -4.55 17.01 -1.48
CA SER A 57 -4.00 17.63 -0.29
C SER A 57 -3.26 18.92 -0.63
N LYS A 58 -3.47 19.95 0.20
CA LYS A 58 -2.80 21.25 0.08
C LYS A 58 -1.64 21.41 1.08
N HIS A 59 -1.31 20.34 1.83
CA HIS A 59 -0.35 20.44 2.93
C HIS A 59 1.11 20.37 2.48
N TRP A 60 1.37 19.80 1.32
CA TRP A 60 2.73 19.60 0.83
C TRP A 60 3.01 20.46 -0.40
N GLN A 61 4.18 21.11 -0.38
CA GLN A 61 4.64 21.91 -1.52
C GLN A 61 5.49 21.11 -2.50
N THR A 62 6.07 19.99 -2.04
CA THR A 62 6.92 19.12 -2.85
C THR A 62 6.59 17.65 -2.59
N ALA A 63 6.90 16.79 -3.57
CA ALA A 63 6.76 15.35 -3.39
C ALA A 63 7.64 14.83 -2.24
N ARG A 64 8.83 15.40 -2.06
CA ARG A 64 9.72 15.05 -0.95
C ARG A 64 9.07 15.35 0.40
N GLN A 65 8.41 16.49 0.55
CA GLN A 65 7.68 16.82 1.78
C GLN A 65 6.56 15.82 2.06
N MET A 66 5.83 15.41 1.03
CA MET A 66 4.78 14.41 1.16
C MET A 66 5.34 13.08 1.66
N LEU A 67 6.43 12.59 1.09
CA LEU A 67 7.08 11.35 1.53
C LEU A 67 7.61 11.46 2.95
N THR A 68 8.24 12.58 3.29
CA THR A 68 8.74 12.84 4.64
C THR A 68 7.59 12.85 5.66
N SER A 69 6.48 13.49 5.33
CA SER A 69 5.27 13.50 6.17
C SER A 69 4.71 12.11 6.37
N SER A 70 4.68 11.30 5.31
CA SER A 70 4.21 9.90 5.39
C SER A 70 5.00 9.11 6.42
N GLU A 71 6.32 9.30 6.48
CA GLU A 71 7.17 8.62 7.45
C GLU A 71 7.08 9.23 8.85
N GLN A 72 7.20 10.55 8.98
CA GLN A 72 7.33 11.21 10.28
C GLN A 72 6.00 11.48 10.97
N ASP A 73 4.97 11.87 10.22
CA ASP A 73 3.69 12.24 10.79
C ASP A 73 2.73 11.05 10.89
N TYR A 74 2.84 10.10 9.98
CA TYR A 74 1.95 8.93 9.92
C TYR A 74 2.61 7.62 10.30
N GLY A 75 3.92 7.62 10.51
CA GLY A 75 4.65 6.44 10.98
C GLY A 75 4.76 5.32 9.96
N ILE A 76 4.66 5.63 8.67
CA ILE A 76 4.79 4.65 7.61
C ILE A 76 6.27 4.47 7.27
N GLU A 77 6.79 3.25 7.37
CA GLU A 77 8.14 2.94 6.90
C GLU A 77 8.08 2.51 5.43
N ILE A 78 8.81 3.22 4.56
CA ILE A 78 8.92 2.88 3.14
C ILE A 78 9.99 1.80 2.99
N LEU A 79 9.58 0.64 2.46
CA LEU A 79 10.48 -0.51 2.28
C LEU A 79 11.06 -0.53 0.86
N PRO A 80 12.36 -0.82 0.73
CA PRO A 80 12.98 -0.98 -0.58
C PRO A 80 12.50 -2.25 -1.27
N LEU A 81 12.44 -2.23 -2.59
CA LEU A 81 12.27 -3.44 -3.39
C LEU A 81 13.59 -4.20 -3.44
N ARG A 82 13.50 -5.52 -3.31
CA ARG A 82 14.67 -6.39 -3.27
C ARG A 82 14.63 -7.36 -4.44
N ARG A 83 15.75 -8.04 -4.67
CA ARG A 83 15.88 -9.06 -5.70
C ARG A 83 14.78 -10.13 -5.57
N ASP A 84 14.50 -10.56 -4.34
CA ASP A 84 13.48 -11.59 -4.08
C ASP A 84 12.08 -11.15 -4.48
N THR A 85 11.78 -9.87 -4.39
CA THR A 85 10.50 -9.32 -4.84
C THR A 85 10.34 -9.52 -6.35
N ALA A 86 11.40 -9.34 -7.12
CA ALA A 86 11.36 -9.52 -8.57
C ALA A 86 11.06 -10.98 -8.95
N PHE A 87 11.66 -11.95 -8.24
CA PHE A 87 11.38 -13.37 -8.49
C PHE A 87 9.95 -13.73 -8.11
N MET A 88 9.46 -13.25 -6.98
CA MET A 88 8.06 -13.45 -6.60
C MET A 88 7.11 -12.83 -7.63
N TYR A 89 7.41 -11.62 -8.09
CA TYR A 89 6.62 -10.95 -9.13
C TYR A 89 6.57 -11.81 -10.41
N ALA A 90 7.68 -12.40 -10.80
CA ALA A 90 7.76 -13.26 -11.98
C ALA A 90 6.90 -14.54 -11.85
N ASP A 91 6.75 -15.03 -10.63
CA ASP A 91 6.01 -16.27 -10.33
C ASP A 91 4.51 -16.03 -10.09
N LEU A 92 4.06 -14.78 -9.94
CA LEU A 92 2.64 -14.48 -9.70
C LEU A 92 1.78 -14.91 -10.88
N GLN A 93 0.69 -15.62 -10.56
CA GLN A 93 -0.40 -15.84 -11.51
C GLN A 93 -1.42 -14.72 -11.34
N LEU A 94 -1.72 -14.01 -12.43
CA LEU A 94 -2.59 -12.85 -12.37
C LEU A 94 -4.06 -13.25 -12.31
N ASN A 95 -4.86 -12.41 -11.66
CA ASN A 95 -6.30 -12.60 -11.56
C ASN A 95 -6.97 -12.20 -12.90
N GLU A 96 -6.93 -13.09 -13.87
CA GLU A 96 -7.49 -12.84 -15.20
C GLU A 96 -9.02 -12.77 -15.18
N ALA A 97 -9.67 -13.52 -14.29
CA ALA A 97 -11.13 -13.55 -14.18
C ALA A 97 -11.71 -12.18 -13.82
N GLN A 98 -10.98 -11.37 -13.06
CA GLN A 98 -11.38 -10.01 -12.69
C GLN A 98 -10.57 -8.95 -13.42
N ASP A 99 -9.82 -9.32 -14.45
CA ASP A 99 -9.01 -8.42 -15.27
C ASP A 99 -8.08 -7.51 -14.46
N HIS A 100 -7.41 -8.11 -13.45
CA HIS A 100 -6.51 -7.39 -12.58
C HIS A 100 -5.15 -7.20 -13.28
N ARG A 101 -4.98 -6.09 -13.97
CA ARG A 101 -3.82 -5.81 -14.84
C ARG A 101 -2.91 -4.69 -14.37
N ASP A 102 -3.16 -4.09 -13.21
CA ASP A 102 -2.34 -3.01 -12.70
C ASP A 102 -0.97 -3.53 -12.26
N PRO A 103 0.13 -3.18 -12.96
CA PRO A 103 1.46 -3.67 -12.60
C PRO A 103 1.92 -3.22 -11.21
N SER A 104 1.52 -2.02 -10.78
CA SER A 104 1.87 -1.51 -9.45
C SER A 104 1.25 -2.36 -8.37
N ASP A 105 -0.01 -2.76 -8.50
CA ASP A 105 -0.67 -3.67 -7.56
C ASP A 105 0.06 -5.00 -7.49
N HIS A 106 0.50 -5.54 -8.63
CA HIS A 106 1.22 -6.82 -8.66
C HIS A 106 2.56 -6.73 -7.93
N VAL A 107 3.27 -5.61 -8.06
CA VAL A 107 4.52 -5.38 -7.32
C VAL A 107 4.25 -5.33 -5.82
N ILE A 108 3.21 -4.62 -5.40
CA ILE A 108 2.85 -4.50 -3.98
C ILE A 108 2.48 -5.86 -3.40
N ILE A 109 1.71 -6.67 -4.13
CA ILE A 109 1.36 -8.03 -3.72
C ILE A 109 2.61 -8.89 -3.57
N ALA A 110 3.49 -8.88 -4.57
CA ALA A 110 4.74 -9.63 -4.54
C ALA A 110 5.62 -9.18 -3.34
N HIS A 111 5.67 -7.88 -3.08
CA HIS A 111 6.43 -7.32 -1.96
C HIS A 111 5.88 -7.81 -0.61
N ALA A 112 4.56 -7.78 -0.44
CA ALA A 112 3.91 -8.26 0.78
C ALA A 112 4.22 -9.75 1.03
N ILE A 113 4.12 -10.58 0.01
CA ILE A 113 4.43 -12.01 0.11
C ILE A 113 5.89 -12.22 0.48
N THR A 114 6.82 -11.56 -0.21
CA THR A 114 8.26 -11.70 -0.02
C THR A 114 8.70 -11.32 1.40
N GLU A 115 8.15 -10.22 1.92
CA GLU A 115 8.53 -9.71 3.25
C GLU A 115 7.65 -10.29 4.37
N HIS A 116 6.74 -11.20 4.07
CA HIS A 116 5.81 -11.81 5.03
C HIS A 116 5.00 -10.76 5.81
N LEU A 117 4.54 -9.74 5.09
CA LEU A 117 3.69 -8.69 5.64
C LEU A 117 2.23 -8.96 5.31
N THR A 118 1.33 -8.51 6.18
CA THR A 118 -0.10 -8.51 5.88
C THR A 118 -0.46 -7.26 5.08
N LEU A 119 -1.06 -7.46 3.92
CA LEU A 119 -1.47 -6.34 3.05
C LEU A 119 -2.85 -5.84 3.47
N LEU A 120 -2.99 -4.52 3.58
CA LEU A 120 -4.26 -3.85 3.83
C LEU A 120 -4.76 -3.21 2.53
N SER A 121 -5.92 -3.63 2.05
CA SER A 121 -6.51 -3.14 0.79
C SER A 121 -8.03 -3.21 0.81
N SER A 122 -8.67 -2.25 0.15
CA SER A 122 -10.12 -2.27 -0.11
C SER A 122 -10.47 -2.87 -1.48
N ASP A 123 -9.47 -3.22 -2.29
CA ASP A 123 -9.69 -3.79 -3.61
C ASP A 123 -9.96 -5.29 -3.53
N GLN A 124 -11.18 -5.68 -3.91
CA GLN A 124 -11.63 -7.09 -3.86
C GLN A 124 -10.82 -8.03 -4.76
N LYS A 125 -10.13 -7.49 -5.76
CA LYS A 125 -9.31 -8.29 -6.68
C LYS A 125 -8.10 -8.94 -6.00
N PHE A 126 -7.68 -8.41 -4.87
CA PHE A 126 -6.49 -8.89 -4.16
C PHE A 126 -6.71 -10.23 -3.46
N ALA A 127 -7.95 -10.57 -3.11
CA ALA A 127 -8.26 -11.84 -2.43
C ALA A 127 -7.84 -13.07 -3.25
N PHE A 128 -7.80 -12.96 -4.57
CA PHE A 128 -7.33 -14.01 -5.47
C PHE A 128 -5.93 -14.52 -5.11
N TYR A 129 -5.07 -13.63 -4.61
CA TYR A 129 -3.66 -13.94 -4.34
C TYR A 129 -3.44 -14.60 -2.98
N ARG A 130 -4.47 -14.81 -2.18
CA ARG A 130 -4.35 -15.53 -0.89
C ARG A 130 -3.79 -16.94 -1.08
N SER A 131 -4.20 -17.64 -2.14
CA SER A 131 -3.70 -18.98 -2.45
C SER A 131 -2.25 -19.00 -2.88
N GLN A 132 -1.69 -17.84 -3.21
CA GLN A 132 -0.29 -17.68 -3.63
C GLN A 132 0.60 -17.18 -2.47
N GLY A 133 0.06 -17.11 -1.26
CA GLY A 133 0.82 -16.74 -0.06
C GLY A 133 0.54 -15.35 0.46
N LEU A 134 -0.39 -14.60 -0.13
CA LEU A 134 -0.74 -13.27 0.37
C LEU A 134 -1.58 -13.37 1.64
N ASN A 135 -1.11 -12.72 2.72
CA ASN A 135 -1.91 -12.42 3.89
C ASN A 135 -2.59 -11.07 3.66
N LEU A 136 -3.92 -11.04 3.73
CA LEU A 136 -4.70 -9.86 3.34
C LEU A 136 -5.75 -9.54 4.40
N ILE A 137 -5.82 -8.27 4.77
CA ILE A 137 -6.96 -7.67 5.50
C ILE A 137 -7.70 -6.78 4.51
N GLU A 138 -8.99 -7.05 4.34
CA GLU A 138 -9.88 -6.26 3.49
C GLU A 138 -10.69 -5.29 4.37
N TYR A 139 -10.95 -4.11 3.81
CA TYR A 139 -11.80 -3.12 4.48
C TYR A 139 -12.73 -2.40 3.52
#